data_2a7dff130deeaf1962a696c2722fa6d7
#
_entry.id   2a7dff130deeaf1962a696c2722fa6d7
#
_cell.length_a   1.000
_cell.length_b   1.000
_cell.length_c   1.000
_cell.angle_alpha   90.00
_cell.angle_beta   90.00
_cell.angle_gamma   90.00
#
_symmetry.space_group_name_H-M   'P 1'
#
loop_
_entity.id
_entity.type
_entity.pdbx_description
1 polymer ?
#
loop_
_entity_poly.entity_id
_entity_poly.type
_entity_poly.pdbx_seq_one_letter_code
_entity_poly.pdbx_strand_id
1 'polypeptide(L)'
;MNNAQQTQQKKAVVLLSGGLDSSTCLAIAKSEGYEIYALSFDYGQRSHSELQAARVLAERMGVVQHSVIPLGIGALGGSALTDAEMDVPEQESAGIPITYVPARNTVFLSYALALAEAVHAQTIFIGVNARDYSGYPDCRPEFIAAFEAMANLATKAAV
;
A
#
# COMPACT_ATOMS: atom_id res chain seq x y z
N MET A 1 27.05 11.42 -34.11
CA MET A 1 26.94 11.50 -32.63
C MET A 1 25.52 11.10 -32.27
N ASN A 2 25.34 9.81 -31.93
CA ASN A 2 24.03 9.27 -31.59
C ASN A 2 23.68 9.68 -30.16
N ASN A 3 22.79 10.67 -30.00
CA ASN A 3 22.08 10.91 -28.75
C ASN A 3 21.01 9.81 -28.60
N ALA A 4 21.41 8.66 -28.07
CA ALA A 4 20.47 7.71 -27.51
C ALA A 4 19.90 8.40 -26.24
N GLN A 5 18.74 9.01 -26.36
CA GLN A 5 17.92 9.35 -25.22
C GLN A 5 17.67 8.03 -24.47
N GLN A 6 18.40 7.81 -23.39
CA GLN A 6 18.04 6.80 -22.40
C GLN A 6 16.66 7.20 -21.89
N THR A 7 15.63 6.55 -22.39
CA THR A 7 14.29 6.62 -21.77
C THR A 7 14.45 6.13 -20.35
N GLN A 8 14.48 7.05 -19.40
CA GLN A 8 14.57 6.73 -17.99
C GLN A 8 13.38 5.83 -17.66
N GLN A 9 13.65 4.60 -17.24
CA GLN A 9 12.62 3.62 -16.95
C GLN A 9 11.71 4.15 -15.82
N LYS A 10 10.41 4.15 -16.05
CA LYS A 10 9.42 4.60 -15.05
C LYS A 10 9.52 3.73 -13.82
N LYS A 11 9.56 4.34 -12.64
CA LYS A 11 9.60 3.64 -11.36
C LYS A 11 8.31 3.83 -10.60
N ALA A 12 7.88 2.78 -9.91
CA ALA A 12 6.72 2.84 -9.05
C ALA A 12 6.95 2.11 -7.73
N VAL A 13 6.33 2.62 -6.67
CA VAL A 13 6.17 1.89 -5.41
C VAL A 13 4.78 1.25 -5.41
N VAL A 14 4.70 -0.02 -5.06
CA VAL A 14 3.44 -0.76 -4.94
C VAL A 14 3.26 -1.22 -3.50
N LEU A 15 2.18 -0.80 -2.84
CA LEU A 15 1.76 -1.34 -1.56
C LEU A 15 1.19 -2.74 -1.78
N LEU A 16 1.90 -3.77 -1.32
CA LEU A 16 1.61 -5.17 -1.59
C LEU A 16 1.27 -5.92 -0.30
N SER A 17 -0.01 -6.18 -0.08
CA SER A 17 -0.47 -6.98 1.08
C SER A 17 -0.50 -8.48 0.81
N GLY A 18 -0.55 -8.89 -0.46
CA GLY A 18 -0.78 -10.28 -0.88
C GLY A 18 -2.26 -10.62 -1.11
N GLY A 19 -3.17 -9.70 -0.81
CA GLY A 19 -4.59 -9.79 -1.17
C GLY A 19 -4.85 -9.42 -2.63
N LEU A 20 -6.09 -9.67 -3.10
CA LEU A 20 -6.50 -9.53 -4.50
C LEU A 20 -6.23 -8.13 -5.06
N ASP A 21 -6.66 -7.07 -4.36
CA ASP A 21 -6.58 -5.70 -4.86
C ASP A 21 -5.12 -5.25 -5.02
N SER A 22 -4.28 -5.53 -4.02
CA SER A 22 -2.85 -5.20 -4.09
C SER A 22 -2.12 -5.98 -5.18
N SER A 23 -2.53 -7.24 -5.42
CA SER A 23 -2.00 -8.07 -6.50
C SER A 23 -2.41 -7.55 -7.86
N THR A 24 -3.63 -7.03 -7.99
CA THR A 24 -4.13 -6.37 -9.20
C THR A 24 -3.33 -5.09 -9.48
N CYS A 25 -3.07 -4.26 -8.46
CA CYS A 25 -2.22 -3.08 -8.60
C CYS A 25 -0.81 -3.44 -9.09
N LEU A 26 -0.22 -4.49 -8.53
CA LEU A 26 1.08 -5.00 -8.97
C LEU A 26 1.07 -5.43 -10.44
N ALA A 27 0.01 -6.15 -10.86
CA ALA A 27 -0.14 -6.59 -12.25
C ALA A 27 -0.31 -5.40 -13.22
N ILE A 28 -1.08 -4.37 -12.83
CA ILE A 28 -1.26 -3.14 -13.60
C ILE A 28 0.09 -2.43 -13.76
N ALA A 29 0.79 -2.16 -12.65
CA ALA A 29 2.09 -1.50 -12.69
C ALA A 29 3.09 -2.24 -13.59
N LYS A 30 3.08 -3.59 -13.53
CA LYS A 30 3.91 -4.43 -14.40
C LYS A 30 3.52 -4.30 -15.87
N SER A 31 2.22 -4.33 -16.19
CA SER A 31 1.72 -4.22 -17.57
C SER A 31 2.00 -2.85 -18.19
N GLU A 32 2.09 -1.82 -17.38
CA GLU A 32 2.44 -0.46 -17.79
C GLU A 32 3.96 -0.22 -17.91
N GLY A 33 4.77 -1.25 -17.64
CA GLY A 33 6.21 -1.22 -17.84
C GLY A 33 7.01 -0.53 -16.74
N TYR A 34 6.44 -0.42 -15.52
CA TYR A 34 7.17 0.14 -14.40
C TYR A 34 8.26 -0.82 -13.87
N GLU A 35 9.37 -0.23 -13.46
CA GLU A 35 10.32 -0.82 -12.54
C GLU A 35 9.73 -0.71 -11.13
N ILE A 36 9.44 -1.86 -10.49
CA ILE A 36 8.59 -1.92 -9.31
C ILE A 36 9.39 -2.14 -8.04
N TYR A 37 9.12 -1.31 -7.05
CA TYR A 37 9.55 -1.45 -5.66
C TYR A 37 8.34 -1.78 -4.81
N ALA A 38 8.23 -3.02 -4.32
CA ALA A 38 7.09 -3.47 -3.53
C ALA A 38 7.33 -3.23 -2.03
N LEU A 39 6.29 -2.82 -1.33
CA LEU A 39 6.31 -2.54 0.09
C LEU A 39 5.18 -3.26 0.79
N SER A 40 5.51 -4.13 1.75
CA SER A 40 4.56 -4.82 2.62
C SER A 40 4.78 -4.41 4.07
N PHE A 41 3.75 -4.56 4.88
CA PHE A 41 3.81 -4.22 6.30
C PHE A 41 3.45 -5.41 7.16
N ASP A 42 4.25 -5.64 8.19
CA ASP A 42 3.94 -6.53 9.29
C ASP A 42 3.55 -5.69 10.50
N TYR A 43 2.24 -5.59 10.78
CA TYR A 43 1.70 -4.75 11.85
C TYR A 43 0.96 -5.56 12.93
N GLY A 44 1.24 -6.87 12.99
CA GLY A 44 0.59 -7.79 13.93
C GLY A 44 -0.78 -8.27 13.45
N GLN A 45 -1.04 -8.24 12.14
CA GLN A 45 -2.25 -8.83 11.56
C GLN A 45 -2.33 -10.32 11.86
N ARG A 46 -3.55 -10.83 12.08
CA ARG A 46 -3.80 -12.24 12.43
C ARG A 46 -3.35 -13.24 11.35
N SER A 47 -3.31 -12.82 10.09
CA SER A 47 -2.94 -13.69 8.96
C SER A 47 -1.52 -13.43 8.46
N HIS A 48 -0.61 -14.33 8.79
CA HIS A 48 0.74 -14.35 8.21
C HIS A 48 0.77 -14.89 6.76
N SER A 49 -0.31 -15.53 6.30
CA SER A 49 -0.41 -16.09 4.94
C SER A 49 -0.37 -15.00 3.88
N GLU A 50 -0.89 -13.80 4.17
CA GLU A 50 -0.86 -12.66 3.26
C GLU A 50 0.56 -12.19 2.97
N LEU A 51 1.40 -12.05 3.99
CA LEU A 51 2.81 -11.66 3.80
C LEU A 51 3.58 -12.72 3.00
N GLN A 52 3.26 -14.01 3.21
CA GLN A 52 3.86 -15.08 2.41
C GLN A 52 3.40 -15.00 0.95
N ALA A 53 2.12 -14.75 0.70
CA ALA A 53 1.58 -14.53 -0.64
C ALA A 53 2.24 -13.32 -1.32
N ALA A 54 2.42 -12.21 -0.60
CA ALA A 54 3.09 -11.02 -1.09
C ALA A 54 4.54 -11.33 -1.54
N ARG A 55 5.29 -12.10 -0.77
CA ARG A 55 6.66 -12.51 -1.12
C ARG A 55 6.70 -13.32 -2.41
N VAL A 56 5.83 -14.33 -2.51
CA VAL A 56 5.74 -15.18 -3.70
C VAL A 56 5.34 -14.38 -4.94
N LEU A 57 4.38 -13.45 -4.80
CA LEU A 57 3.96 -12.58 -5.89
C LEU A 57 5.09 -11.62 -6.34
N ALA A 58 5.77 -11.00 -5.38
CA ALA A 58 6.89 -10.12 -5.67
C ALA A 58 8.00 -10.83 -6.46
N GLU A 59 8.36 -12.05 -6.06
CA GLU A 59 9.34 -12.87 -6.75
C GLU A 59 8.88 -13.24 -8.17
N ARG A 60 7.65 -13.78 -8.31
CA ARG A 60 7.10 -14.21 -9.60
C ARG A 60 6.92 -13.07 -10.59
N MET A 61 6.55 -11.90 -10.10
CA MET A 61 6.36 -10.71 -10.95
C MET A 61 7.68 -9.98 -11.24
N GLY A 62 8.80 -10.40 -10.64
CA GLY A 62 10.12 -9.84 -10.89
C GLY A 62 10.21 -8.39 -10.45
N VAL A 63 9.74 -8.07 -9.25
CA VAL A 63 9.94 -6.74 -8.67
C VAL A 63 11.43 -6.53 -8.35
N VAL A 64 11.89 -5.30 -8.48
CA VAL A 64 13.31 -4.96 -8.26
C VAL A 64 13.69 -5.16 -6.78
N GLN A 65 12.78 -4.76 -5.91
CA GLN A 65 12.96 -4.87 -4.46
C GLN A 65 11.61 -5.09 -3.79
N HIS A 66 11.55 -6.02 -2.84
CA HIS A 66 10.41 -6.19 -1.95
C HIS A 66 10.88 -6.00 -0.51
N SER A 67 10.35 -4.99 0.15
CA SER A 67 10.65 -4.67 1.54
C SER A 67 9.44 -5.00 2.42
N VAL A 68 9.67 -5.67 3.54
CA VAL A 68 8.65 -5.92 4.57
C VAL A 68 9.02 -5.11 5.80
N ILE A 69 8.16 -4.16 6.18
CA ILE A 69 8.40 -3.22 7.27
C ILE A 69 7.59 -3.65 8.50
N PRO A 70 8.24 -3.94 9.62
CA PRO A 70 7.52 -4.16 10.88
C PRO A 70 6.99 -2.82 11.41
N LEU A 71 5.70 -2.80 11.78
CA LEU A 71 5.03 -1.62 12.34
C LEU A 71 4.39 -1.95 13.67
N GLY A 72 4.58 -1.09 14.65
CA GLY A 72 3.93 -1.18 15.95
C GLY A 72 2.51 -0.60 16.00
N ILE A 73 1.85 -0.38 14.87
CA ILE A 73 0.53 0.27 14.81
C ILE A 73 -0.54 -0.53 15.57
N GLY A 74 -0.42 -1.86 15.62
CA GLY A 74 -1.31 -2.72 16.40
C GLY A 74 -1.29 -2.43 17.89
N ALA A 75 -0.19 -1.93 18.44
CA ALA A 75 -0.06 -1.57 19.84
C ALA A 75 -0.86 -0.31 20.22
N LEU A 76 -1.34 0.46 19.25
CA LEU A 76 -2.19 1.62 19.47
C LEU A 76 -3.65 1.25 19.77
N GLY A 77 -4.02 -0.03 19.54
CA GLY A 77 -5.37 -0.53 19.80
C GLY A 77 -6.42 -0.06 18.78
N GLY A 78 -7.68 -0.32 19.08
CA GLY A 78 -8.82 0.22 18.33
C GLY A 78 -9.26 -0.61 17.13
N SER A 79 -8.76 -1.84 16.94
CA SER A 79 -9.18 -2.71 15.83
C SER A 79 -9.19 -4.18 16.23
N ALA A 80 -10.26 -4.89 15.84
CA ALA A 80 -10.35 -6.34 15.98
C ALA A 80 -9.35 -7.11 15.09
N LEU A 81 -8.70 -6.47 14.12
CA LEU A 81 -7.64 -7.11 13.33
C LEU A 81 -6.30 -7.20 14.05
N THR A 82 -6.08 -6.35 15.04
CA THR A 82 -4.81 -6.27 15.78
C THR A 82 -4.98 -6.64 17.25
N ASP A 83 -6.20 -6.67 17.76
CA ASP A 83 -6.52 -7.03 19.15
C ASP A 83 -7.11 -8.44 19.20
N ALA A 84 -6.39 -9.37 19.86
CA ALA A 84 -6.81 -10.77 19.98
C ALA A 84 -8.03 -10.96 20.91
N GLU A 85 -8.32 -9.98 21.78
CA GLU A 85 -9.46 -10.03 22.72
C GLU A 85 -10.75 -9.53 22.07
N MET A 86 -10.68 -8.88 20.90
CA MET A 86 -11.87 -8.40 20.16
C MET A 86 -12.33 -9.46 19.16
N ASP A 87 -13.60 -9.87 19.27
CA ASP A 87 -14.22 -10.73 18.26
C ASP A 87 -14.50 -9.95 16.96
N VAL A 88 -14.23 -10.57 15.82
CA VAL A 88 -14.63 -10.02 14.51
C VAL A 88 -16.10 -10.42 14.28
N PRO A 89 -17.06 -9.47 14.23
CA PRO A 89 -18.46 -9.77 13.99
C PRO A 89 -18.65 -10.42 12.61
N GLU A 90 -19.51 -11.42 12.53
CA GLU A 90 -19.93 -12.04 11.27
C GLU A 90 -20.91 -11.17 10.46
N GLN A 91 -21.48 -10.12 11.06
CA GLN A 91 -22.44 -9.23 10.42
C GLN A 91 -21.89 -7.82 10.27
N GLU A 92 -22.17 -7.21 9.13
CA GLU A 92 -21.84 -5.80 8.86
C GLU A 92 -22.61 -4.89 9.82
N SER A 93 -21.88 -4.05 10.54
CA SER A 93 -22.46 -3.00 11.37
C SER A 93 -22.57 -1.68 10.61
N ALA A 94 -23.61 -0.91 10.86
CA ALA A 94 -23.71 0.44 10.32
C ALA A 94 -22.61 1.34 10.92
N GLY A 95 -21.79 1.97 10.07
CA GLY A 95 -20.72 2.86 10.48
C GLY A 95 -19.31 2.34 10.14
N ILE A 96 -18.29 2.83 10.86
CA ILE A 96 -16.91 2.38 10.67
C ILE A 96 -16.77 0.98 11.27
N PRO A 97 -16.37 -0.04 10.49
CA PRO A 97 -16.24 -1.40 10.98
C PRO A 97 -15.19 -1.53 12.09
N ILE A 98 -15.43 -2.45 13.05
CA ILE A 98 -14.50 -2.76 14.14
C ILE A 98 -13.14 -3.29 13.63
N THR A 99 -13.09 -3.75 12.39
CA THR A 99 -11.87 -4.18 11.67
C THR A 99 -11.04 -3.02 11.14
N TYR A 100 -11.54 -1.78 11.24
CA TYR A 100 -10.77 -0.60 10.85
C TYR A 100 -9.56 -0.43 11.76
N VAL A 101 -8.38 -0.44 11.20
CA VAL A 101 -7.14 -0.04 11.91
C VAL A 101 -6.97 1.45 11.71
N PRO A 102 -7.02 2.27 12.79
CA PRO A 102 -7.02 3.72 12.67
C PRO A 102 -5.83 4.26 11.86
N ALA A 103 -6.13 5.06 10.83
CA ALA A 103 -5.17 5.74 9.96
C ALA A 103 -4.13 4.80 9.29
N ARG A 104 -4.41 3.52 9.14
CA ARG A 104 -3.47 2.53 8.62
C ARG A 104 -2.94 2.92 7.24
N ASN A 105 -3.82 3.28 6.31
CA ASN A 105 -3.41 3.65 4.96
C ASN A 105 -2.61 4.96 4.94
N THR A 106 -2.87 5.88 5.86
CA THR A 106 -2.05 7.10 6.03
C THR A 106 -0.61 6.74 6.37
N VAL A 107 -0.42 5.83 7.32
CA VAL A 107 0.93 5.35 7.71
C VAL A 107 1.59 4.63 6.55
N PHE A 108 0.89 3.72 5.89
CA PHE A 108 1.42 2.95 4.76
C PHE A 108 1.84 3.85 3.60
N LEU A 109 1.00 4.81 3.22
CA LEU A 109 1.30 5.77 2.17
C LEU A 109 2.47 6.68 2.54
N SER A 110 2.64 7.04 3.81
CA SER A 110 3.79 7.84 4.26
C SER A 110 5.11 7.08 4.09
N TYR A 111 5.15 5.78 4.39
CA TYR A 111 6.31 4.94 4.10
C TYR A 111 6.55 4.77 2.59
N ALA A 112 5.46 4.59 1.83
CA ALA A 112 5.56 4.48 0.38
C ALA A 112 6.10 5.76 -0.25
N LEU A 113 5.69 6.93 0.26
CA LEU A 113 6.19 8.23 -0.19
C LEU A 113 7.67 8.40 0.09
N ALA A 114 8.14 8.03 1.28
CA ALA A 114 9.56 8.07 1.62
C ALA A 114 10.39 7.14 0.72
N LEU A 115 9.89 5.93 0.45
CA LEU A 115 10.55 5.01 -0.47
C LEU A 115 10.54 5.55 -1.90
N ALA A 116 9.41 6.10 -2.37
CA ALA A 116 9.30 6.67 -3.71
C ALA A 116 10.33 7.79 -3.93
N GLU A 117 10.48 8.69 -2.97
CA GLU A 117 11.51 9.72 -3.03
C GLU A 117 12.93 9.14 -3.05
N ALA A 118 13.21 8.14 -2.22
CA ALA A 118 14.52 7.50 -2.13
C ALA A 118 14.94 6.76 -3.42
N VAL A 119 13.99 6.12 -4.11
CA VAL A 119 14.25 5.38 -5.36
C VAL A 119 13.99 6.19 -6.62
N HIS A 120 13.57 7.45 -6.47
CA HIS A 120 13.16 8.34 -7.57
C HIS A 120 11.97 7.79 -8.37
N ALA A 121 10.99 7.20 -7.70
CA ALA A 121 9.69 6.85 -8.25
C ALA A 121 8.75 8.05 -8.16
N GLN A 122 7.89 8.21 -9.17
CA GLN A 122 6.88 9.28 -9.23
C GLN A 122 5.44 8.73 -9.14
N THR A 123 5.31 7.45 -8.86
CA THR A 123 4.00 6.79 -8.82
C THR A 123 3.95 5.81 -7.65
N ILE A 124 2.86 5.88 -6.90
CA ILE A 124 2.54 4.93 -5.84
C ILE A 124 1.22 4.25 -6.19
N PHE A 125 1.21 2.92 -6.18
CA PHE A 125 -0.01 2.13 -6.35
C PHE A 125 -0.48 1.62 -4.99
N ILE A 126 -1.78 1.84 -4.72
CA ILE A 126 -2.46 1.33 -3.54
C ILE A 126 -3.78 0.68 -3.94
N GLY A 127 -4.02 -0.55 -3.46
CA GLY A 127 -5.25 -1.30 -3.69
C GLY A 127 -6.32 -0.90 -2.69
N VAL A 128 -6.96 0.25 -2.91
CA VAL A 128 -8.16 0.68 -2.17
C VAL A 128 -9.36 0.59 -3.09
N ASN A 129 -10.45 -0.02 -2.60
CA ASN A 129 -11.66 -0.16 -3.38
C ASN A 129 -12.69 0.89 -2.94
N ALA A 130 -12.99 1.85 -3.82
CA ALA A 130 -13.99 2.88 -3.55
C ALA A 130 -15.43 2.31 -3.46
N ARG A 131 -15.65 1.08 -3.97
CA ARG A 131 -16.94 0.37 -3.89
C ARG A 131 -17.06 -0.49 -2.63
N ASP A 132 -15.96 -0.83 -2.00
CA ASP A 132 -16.02 -1.39 -0.66
C ASP A 132 -16.52 -0.30 0.27
N TYR A 133 -17.83 -0.27 0.43
CA TYR A 133 -18.52 0.50 1.47
C TYR A 133 -18.11 0.00 2.87
N SER A 134 -16.84 -0.42 3.00
CA SER A 134 -16.27 -0.83 4.28
C SER A 134 -16.29 0.30 5.31
N GLY A 135 -16.66 1.51 4.87
CA GLY A 135 -16.73 2.67 5.75
C GLY A 135 -15.36 3.19 6.20
N TYR A 136 -14.27 2.64 5.69
CA TYR A 136 -12.92 3.07 6.07
C TYR A 136 -12.62 4.48 5.54
N PRO A 137 -12.42 5.46 6.43
CA PRO A 137 -12.17 6.85 6.01
C PRO A 137 -10.96 6.99 5.09
N ASP A 138 -9.92 6.18 5.31
CA ASP A 138 -8.66 6.18 4.59
C ASP A 138 -8.62 5.30 3.33
N CYS A 139 -9.81 4.92 2.83
CA CYS A 139 -9.99 4.29 1.52
C CYS A 139 -10.79 5.18 0.55
N ARG A 140 -11.26 6.33 0.99
CA ARG A 140 -12.12 7.22 0.21
C ARG A 140 -11.32 7.94 -0.88
N PRO A 141 -11.94 8.21 -2.05
CA PRO A 141 -11.29 8.97 -3.13
C PRO A 141 -10.78 10.34 -2.68
N GLU A 142 -11.53 11.01 -1.80
CA GLU A 142 -11.16 12.33 -1.27
C GLU A 142 -9.91 12.25 -0.39
N PHE A 143 -9.74 11.16 0.36
CA PHE A 143 -8.53 10.93 1.14
C PHE A 143 -7.33 10.73 0.23
N ILE A 144 -7.46 9.91 -0.82
CA ILE A 144 -6.38 9.65 -1.78
C ILE A 144 -5.97 10.95 -2.49
N ALA A 145 -6.94 11.75 -2.96
CA ALA A 145 -6.66 13.03 -3.59
C ALA A 145 -5.97 14.04 -2.65
N ALA A 146 -6.39 14.08 -1.38
CA ALA A 146 -5.75 14.93 -0.37
C ALA A 146 -4.32 14.45 -0.06
N PHE A 147 -4.09 13.14 0.00
CA PHE A 147 -2.76 12.58 0.22
C PHE A 147 -1.83 12.89 -0.96
N GLU A 148 -2.30 12.73 -2.20
CA GLU A 148 -1.55 13.10 -3.42
C GLU A 148 -1.16 14.58 -3.41
N ALA A 149 -2.09 15.47 -3.09
CA ALA A 149 -1.81 16.90 -3.00
C ALA A 149 -0.73 17.20 -1.93
N MET A 150 -0.81 16.56 -0.77
CA MET A 150 0.18 16.67 0.29
C MET A 150 1.54 16.09 -0.15
N ALA A 151 1.56 14.94 -0.79
CA ALA A 151 2.77 14.28 -1.27
C ALA A 151 3.55 15.16 -2.24
N ASN A 152 2.86 15.79 -3.18
CA ASN A 152 3.45 16.75 -4.14
C ASN A 152 4.09 17.96 -3.46
N LEU A 153 3.59 18.39 -2.31
CA LEU A 153 4.16 19.49 -1.53
C LEU A 153 5.31 19.04 -0.62
N ALA A 154 5.27 17.79 -0.18
CA ALA A 154 6.17 17.26 0.86
C ALA A 154 7.47 16.67 0.30
N THR A 155 7.57 16.43 -1.01
CA THR A 155 8.71 15.79 -1.66
C THR A 155 9.39 16.68 -2.68
N LYS A 156 10.70 16.45 -2.90
CA LYS A 156 11.48 17.19 -3.91
C LYS A 156 11.05 16.89 -5.35
N ALA A 157 10.52 15.68 -5.57
CA ALA A 157 10.19 15.17 -6.90
C ALA A 157 8.72 15.36 -7.28
N ALA A 158 7.88 15.86 -6.37
CA ALA A 158 6.43 15.92 -6.55
C ALA A 158 5.88 14.53 -6.93
N VAL A 159 5.92 13.62 -5.98
CA VAL A 159 5.50 12.19 -6.12
C VAL A 159 3.98 12.08 -6.14
#